data_006ab26a0648be28154fc9a6d6b85bc6
#
_entry.id   006ab26a0648be28154fc9a6d6b85bc6
#
_cell.length_a   1.000
_cell.length_b   1.000
_cell.length_c   1.000
_cell.angle_alpha   90.00
_cell.angle_beta   90.00
_cell.angle_gamma   90.00
#
_symmetry.space_group_name_H-M   'P 1'
#
loop_
_entity.id
_entity.type
_entity.pdbx_description
1 polymer ?
#
loop_
_entity_poly.entity_id
_entity_poly.type
_entity_poly.pdbx_seq_one_letter_code
_entity_poly.pdbx_strand_id
1 'polypeptide(L)'
;TAGLHFTGEYLIELQRAGIQFAYCTLHIGLDTFAPVREENIAEHRIHTERAVLLPEDAEIINQARLRGNRIVAVGTTAVRTLETAAIRSLTYGSPANDPASVTRTLQNFPADACPWRPVIAIDEDTDLFITPGFTFRAVDVMLTNFHLPRSTLLMLVSAFAGRERILDAYREAIERGYRFYSLGDACLLL
;
A
#
# COMPACT_ATOMS: atom_id res chain seq x y z
N THR A 1 -9.19 -9.82 -1.54
CA THR A 1 -10.27 -8.79 -1.60
C THR A 1 -9.97 -7.71 -2.65
N ALA A 2 -8.71 -7.25 -2.78
CA ALA A 2 -8.32 -6.19 -3.72
C ALA A 2 -8.78 -6.50 -5.16
N GLY A 3 -8.61 -7.71 -5.65
CA GLY A 3 -9.05 -8.13 -6.98
C GLY A 3 -10.56 -8.15 -7.19
N LEU A 4 -11.36 -7.99 -6.15
CA LEU A 4 -12.82 -8.00 -6.21
C LEU A 4 -13.46 -6.61 -6.27
N HIS A 5 -12.65 -5.53 -6.21
CA HIS A 5 -13.18 -4.16 -6.27
C HIS A 5 -13.77 -3.81 -7.63
N PHE A 6 -13.27 -4.42 -8.70
CA PHE A 6 -13.71 -4.12 -10.06
C PHE A 6 -14.25 -5.35 -10.77
N THR A 7 -15.34 -5.17 -11.50
CA THR A 7 -15.82 -6.19 -12.47
C THR A 7 -14.97 -6.13 -13.75
N GLY A 8 -14.96 -7.22 -14.52
CA GLY A 8 -14.27 -7.26 -15.80
C GLY A 8 -14.73 -6.17 -16.77
N GLU A 9 -16.05 -5.90 -16.81
CA GLU A 9 -16.61 -4.84 -17.63
C GLU A 9 -16.10 -3.47 -17.22
N TYR A 10 -16.06 -3.19 -15.91
CA TYR A 10 -15.56 -1.90 -15.41
C TYR A 10 -14.07 -1.71 -15.67
N LEU A 11 -13.27 -2.78 -15.58
CA LEU A 11 -11.85 -2.71 -15.98
C LEU A 11 -11.70 -2.32 -17.45
N ILE A 12 -12.54 -2.85 -18.36
CA ILE A 12 -12.53 -2.49 -19.76
C ILE A 12 -12.93 -1.02 -19.96
N GLU A 13 -13.92 -0.52 -19.22
CA GLU A 13 -14.31 0.90 -19.28
C GLU A 13 -13.17 1.82 -18.84
N LEU A 14 -12.47 1.48 -17.75
CA LEU A 14 -11.32 2.23 -17.27
C LEU A 14 -10.18 2.22 -18.30
N GLN A 15 -9.91 1.07 -18.95
CA GLN A 15 -8.91 1.00 -20.03
C GLN A 15 -9.30 1.88 -21.23
N ARG A 16 -10.57 1.88 -21.61
CA ARG A 16 -11.08 2.76 -22.71
C ARG A 16 -10.98 4.25 -22.33
N ALA A 17 -11.07 4.56 -21.04
CA ALA A 17 -10.85 5.91 -20.52
C ALA A 17 -9.34 6.29 -20.45
N GLY A 18 -8.44 5.40 -20.86
CA GLY A 18 -6.99 5.66 -20.90
C GLY A 18 -6.25 5.30 -19.62
N ILE A 19 -6.89 4.62 -18.66
CA ILE A 19 -6.23 4.15 -17.43
C ILE A 19 -5.41 2.91 -17.74
N GLN A 20 -4.14 2.95 -17.35
CA GLN A 20 -3.22 1.82 -17.47
C GLN A 20 -3.28 0.98 -16.19
N PHE A 21 -3.14 -0.33 -16.33
CA PHE A 21 -3.11 -1.27 -15.23
C PHE A 21 -1.73 -1.90 -15.09
N ALA A 22 -1.26 -1.98 -13.86
CA ALA A 22 -0.12 -2.77 -13.46
C ALA A 22 -0.56 -3.71 -12.33
N TYR A 23 0.05 -4.88 -12.26
CA TYR A 23 -0.34 -5.92 -11.32
C TYR A 23 0.80 -6.22 -10.36
N CYS A 24 0.44 -6.49 -9.12
CA CYS A 24 1.37 -6.99 -8.11
C CYS A 24 0.73 -8.12 -7.32
N THR A 25 1.54 -8.99 -6.75
CA THR A 25 1.09 -10.10 -5.93
C THR A 25 1.68 -9.98 -4.53
N LEU A 26 0.83 -10.13 -3.51
CA LEU A 26 1.24 -10.31 -2.14
C LEU A 26 0.69 -11.64 -1.64
N HIS A 27 1.57 -12.56 -1.24
CA HIS A 27 1.18 -13.83 -0.64
C HIS A 27 0.88 -13.61 0.84
N ILE A 28 -0.40 -13.52 1.16
CA ILE A 28 -0.89 -13.14 2.48
C ILE A 28 -1.00 -14.36 3.38
N GLY A 29 -0.36 -14.28 4.57
CA GLY A 29 -0.54 -15.26 5.64
C GLY A 29 -1.87 -15.05 6.39
N LEU A 30 -2.30 -16.07 7.16
CA LEU A 30 -3.53 -16.01 7.97
C LEU A 30 -3.45 -14.92 9.06
N ASP A 31 -2.25 -14.58 9.50
CA ASP A 31 -2.00 -13.67 10.61
C ASP A 31 -2.18 -12.19 10.27
N THR A 32 -2.24 -11.84 8.98
CA THR A 32 -2.46 -10.44 8.53
C THR A 32 -3.77 -9.83 9.04
N PHE A 33 -4.74 -10.68 9.33
CA PHE A 33 -6.05 -10.27 9.84
C PHE A 33 -6.17 -10.41 11.36
N ALA A 34 -5.10 -10.85 12.04
CA ALA A 34 -5.11 -10.94 13.50
C ALA A 34 -5.17 -9.54 14.12
N PRO A 35 -6.01 -9.34 15.15
CA PRO A 35 -6.03 -8.08 15.89
C PRO A 35 -4.68 -7.83 16.56
N VAL A 36 -4.20 -6.59 16.50
CA VAL A 36 -3.03 -6.15 17.27
C VAL A 36 -3.38 -6.25 18.77
N ARG A 37 -2.63 -7.07 19.49
CA ARG A 37 -2.86 -7.33 20.93
C ARG A 37 -1.99 -6.46 21.81
N GLU A 38 -0.88 -6.00 21.28
CA GLU A 38 0.09 -5.17 21.98
C GLU A 38 -0.48 -3.78 22.23
N GLU A 39 -0.29 -3.24 23.42
CA GLU A 39 -0.64 -1.84 23.75
C GLU A 39 0.36 -0.87 23.12
N ASN A 40 1.61 -1.30 22.96
CA ASN A 40 2.67 -0.53 22.34
C ASN A 40 2.90 -1.01 20.91
N ILE A 41 2.57 -0.18 19.95
CA ILE A 41 2.73 -0.46 18.50
C ILE A 41 4.18 -0.81 18.14
N ALA A 42 5.16 -0.25 18.85
CA ALA A 42 6.58 -0.52 18.59
C ALA A 42 7.00 -1.97 18.91
N GLU A 43 6.22 -2.68 19.69
CA GLU A 43 6.46 -4.09 20.06
C GLU A 43 5.79 -5.07 19.10
N HIS A 44 4.82 -4.57 18.31
CA HIS A 44 4.12 -5.40 17.34
C HIS A 44 5.05 -5.77 16.17
N ARG A 45 5.20 -7.08 15.93
CA ARG A 45 5.91 -7.59 14.75
C ARG A 45 4.90 -8.00 13.70
N ILE A 46 4.97 -7.34 12.55
CA ILE A 46 4.17 -7.74 11.40
C ILE A 46 4.79 -9.02 10.79
N HIS A 47 3.92 -9.94 10.39
CA HIS A 47 4.38 -11.14 9.71
C HIS A 47 4.95 -10.82 8.34
N THR A 48 5.97 -11.58 7.97
CA THR A 48 6.62 -11.50 6.67
C THR A 48 5.71 -12.11 5.61
N GLU A 49 5.53 -11.38 4.50
CA GLU A 49 4.73 -11.80 3.35
C GLU A 49 5.54 -11.63 2.06
N ARG A 50 5.45 -12.59 1.14
CA ARG A 50 6.16 -12.49 -0.14
C ARG A 50 5.47 -11.52 -1.07
N ALA A 51 6.19 -10.49 -1.49
CA ALA A 51 5.75 -9.43 -2.40
C ALA A 51 6.42 -9.61 -3.77
N VAL A 52 5.61 -9.57 -4.82
CA VAL A 52 6.07 -9.69 -6.21
C VAL A 52 5.55 -8.52 -7.03
N LEU A 53 6.46 -7.81 -7.69
CA LEU A 53 6.19 -6.81 -8.72
C LEU A 53 7.07 -7.15 -9.93
N LEU A 54 6.45 -7.52 -11.04
CA LEU A 54 7.18 -7.91 -12.24
C LEU A 54 7.85 -6.71 -12.92
N PRO A 55 8.93 -6.93 -13.70
CA PRO A 55 9.63 -5.84 -14.40
C PRO A 55 8.73 -5.01 -15.33
N GLU A 56 7.84 -5.66 -16.06
CA GLU A 56 6.87 -5.01 -16.96
C GLU A 56 5.88 -4.12 -16.20
N ASP A 57 5.39 -4.55 -15.04
CA ASP A 57 4.48 -3.79 -14.20
C ASP A 57 5.20 -2.61 -13.53
N ALA A 58 6.42 -2.81 -13.07
CA ALA A 58 7.25 -1.74 -12.54
C ALA A 58 7.52 -0.66 -13.61
N GLU A 59 7.76 -1.06 -14.86
CA GLU A 59 7.96 -0.13 -15.97
C GLU A 59 6.70 0.69 -16.28
N ILE A 60 5.52 0.08 -16.28
CA ILE A 60 4.22 0.79 -16.45
C ILE A 60 4.07 1.87 -15.39
N ILE A 61 4.33 1.54 -14.11
CA ILE A 61 4.23 2.47 -12.98
C ILE A 61 5.24 3.63 -13.12
N ASN A 62 6.50 3.30 -13.45
CA ASN A 62 7.56 4.29 -13.62
C ASN A 62 7.24 5.26 -14.78
N GLN A 63 6.76 4.74 -15.91
CA GLN A 63 6.34 5.55 -17.05
C GLN A 63 5.14 6.44 -16.72
N ALA A 64 4.17 5.97 -15.97
CA ALA A 64 3.05 6.78 -15.52
C ALA A 64 3.54 7.95 -14.64
N ARG A 65 4.46 7.67 -13.71
CA ARG A 65 5.05 8.70 -12.83
C ARG A 65 5.86 9.75 -13.61
N LEU A 66 6.68 9.32 -14.57
CA LEU A 66 7.45 10.22 -15.45
C LEU A 66 6.56 11.17 -16.26
N ARG A 67 5.35 10.75 -16.60
CA ARG A 67 4.33 11.57 -17.27
C ARG A 67 3.55 12.48 -16.33
N GLY A 68 3.85 12.48 -15.05
CA GLY A 68 3.13 13.25 -14.03
C GLY A 68 1.76 12.66 -13.64
N ASN A 69 1.51 11.41 -13.99
CA ASN A 69 0.26 10.73 -13.65
C ASN A 69 0.29 10.20 -12.21
N ARG A 70 -0.89 10.05 -11.62
CA ARG A 70 -1.07 9.49 -10.28
C ARG A 70 -1.04 7.97 -10.32
N ILE A 71 -0.49 7.39 -9.27
CA ILE A 71 -0.51 5.95 -9.01
C ILE A 71 -1.64 5.65 -8.01
N VAL A 72 -2.62 4.91 -8.49
CA VAL A 72 -3.78 4.48 -7.70
C VAL A 72 -3.58 3.04 -7.27
N ALA A 73 -3.36 2.83 -5.98
CA ALA A 73 -3.25 1.47 -5.42
C ALA A 73 -4.64 0.94 -5.07
N VAL A 74 -4.95 -0.27 -5.52
CA VAL A 74 -6.19 -0.97 -5.21
C VAL A 74 -5.91 -2.06 -4.18
N GLY A 75 -6.35 -1.83 -2.95
CA GLY A 75 -6.09 -2.67 -1.79
C GLY A 75 -4.80 -2.30 -1.04
N THR A 76 -4.83 -2.50 0.27
CA THR A 76 -3.66 -2.30 1.16
C THR A 76 -2.49 -3.22 0.82
N THR A 77 -2.75 -4.37 0.19
CA THR A 77 -1.75 -5.30 -0.33
C THR A 77 -0.92 -4.66 -1.44
N ALA A 78 -1.57 -3.99 -2.40
CA ALA A 78 -0.89 -3.25 -3.45
C ALA A 78 -0.03 -2.11 -2.86
N VAL A 79 -0.54 -1.38 -1.88
CA VAL A 79 0.21 -0.33 -1.18
C VAL A 79 1.49 -0.89 -0.57
N ARG A 80 1.40 -1.97 0.22
CA ARG A 80 2.58 -2.57 0.85
C ARG A 80 3.61 -3.04 -0.17
N THR A 81 3.16 -3.70 -1.24
CA THR A 81 4.06 -4.15 -2.32
C THR A 81 4.75 -2.97 -3.00
N LEU A 82 4.01 -1.93 -3.39
CA LEU A 82 4.55 -0.77 -4.10
C LEU A 82 5.49 0.05 -3.21
N GLU A 83 5.15 0.26 -1.95
CA GLU A 83 6.02 0.99 -1.02
C GLU A 83 7.29 0.18 -0.69
N THR A 84 7.21 -1.16 -0.60
CA THR A 84 8.40 -2.02 -0.51
C THR A 84 9.29 -1.85 -1.74
N ALA A 85 8.70 -1.91 -2.96
CA ALA A 85 9.44 -1.73 -4.20
C ALA A 85 10.08 -0.33 -4.32
N ALA A 86 9.39 0.71 -3.79
CA ALA A 86 9.94 2.07 -3.74
C ALA A 86 11.12 2.19 -2.76
N ILE A 87 11.01 1.56 -1.59
CA ILE A 87 12.10 1.51 -0.62
C ILE A 87 13.33 0.81 -1.22
N ARG A 88 13.12 -0.31 -1.90
CA ARG A 88 14.19 -1.05 -2.57
C ARG A 88 14.82 -0.26 -3.71
N SER A 89 14.04 0.53 -4.42
CA SER A 89 14.56 1.45 -5.44
C SER A 89 15.58 2.43 -4.87
N LEU A 90 15.37 2.95 -3.67
CA LEU A 90 16.30 3.86 -2.99
C LEU A 90 17.59 3.17 -2.53
N THR A 91 17.50 1.89 -2.19
CA THR A 91 18.64 1.11 -1.68
C THR A 91 19.34 0.29 -2.76
N TYR A 92 18.92 0.43 -4.01
CA TYR A 92 19.46 -0.32 -5.13
C TYR A 92 20.98 -0.06 -5.29
N GLY A 93 21.78 -1.14 -5.14
CA GLY A 93 23.24 -1.06 -5.16
C GLY A 93 23.90 -0.91 -3.79
N SER A 94 23.16 -0.74 -2.70
CA SER A 94 23.69 -0.84 -1.34
C SER A 94 23.71 -2.30 -0.88
N PRO A 95 24.68 -2.77 -0.10
CA PRO A 95 24.71 -4.12 0.45
C PRO A 95 23.70 -4.28 1.59
N ALA A 96 22.43 -4.01 1.32
CA ALA A 96 21.38 -3.98 2.33
C ALA A 96 20.63 -5.32 2.35
N ASN A 97 21.29 -6.36 2.88
CA ASN A 97 20.61 -7.58 3.34
C ASN A 97 20.20 -7.50 4.82
N ASP A 98 20.23 -6.30 5.42
CA ASP A 98 19.84 -6.09 6.82
C ASP A 98 18.51 -5.33 6.87
N PRO A 99 17.40 -5.97 7.32
CA PRO A 99 16.09 -5.31 7.49
C PRO A 99 16.18 -4.06 8.39
N ALA A 100 17.05 -4.05 9.40
CA ALA A 100 17.29 -2.88 10.26
C ALA A 100 17.93 -1.71 9.50
N SER A 101 18.63 -1.97 8.39
CA SER A 101 19.18 -0.92 7.53
C SER A 101 18.10 -0.23 6.72
N VAL A 102 17.05 -0.94 6.32
CA VAL A 102 15.91 -0.38 5.57
C VAL A 102 15.17 0.68 6.40
N THR A 103 14.83 0.36 7.64
CA THR A 103 14.16 1.31 8.53
C THR A 103 15.01 2.54 8.80
N ARG A 104 16.34 2.36 8.98
CA ARG A 104 17.28 3.45 9.20
C ARG A 104 17.50 4.29 7.95
N THR A 105 17.53 3.65 6.79
CA THR A 105 17.64 4.30 5.48
C THR A 105 16.41 5.15 5.19
N LEU A 106 15.19 4.65 5.50
CA LEU A 106 13.94 5.37 5.31
C LEU A 106 13.84 6.67 6.09
N GLN A 107 14.43 6.71 7.30
CA GLN A 107 14.41 7.91 8.14
C GLN A 107 15.33 9.02 7.60
N ASN A 108 16.31 8.67 6.76
CA ASN A 108 17.35 9.58 6.29
C ASN A 108 17.24 9.93 4.79
N PHE A 109 16.33 9.31 4.04
CA PHE A 109 16.15 9.62 2.61
C PHE A 109 15.04 10.67 2.42
N PRO A 110 15.33 11.75 1.66
CA PRO A 110 14.30 12.72 1.29
C PRO A 110 13.18 12.05 0.49
N ALA A 111 11.95 12.54 0.64
CA ALA A 111 10.78 12.01 -0.05
C ALA A 111 10.89 12.07 -1.59
N ASP A 112 11.75 12.95 -2.10
CA ASP A 112 12.03 13.21 -3.51
C ASP A 112 13.31 12.52 -4.03
N ALA A 113 13.95 11.67 -3.21
CA ALA A 113 15.14 10.95 -3.63
C ALA A 113 14.78 9.91 -4.69
N CYS A 114 15.19 10.15 -5.91
CA CYS A 114 15.01 9.31 -7.09
C CYS A 114 13.66 9.45 -7.84
N PRO A 115 13.40 10.60 -8.49
CA PRO A 115 12.17 10.81 -9.26
C PRO A 115 12.06 9.92 -10.52
N TRP A 116 13.15 9.31 -10.99
CA TRP A 116 13.22 8.58 -12.26
C TRP A 116 12.77 7.12 -12.19
N ARG A 117 12.84 6.49 -11.03
CA ARG A 117 12.39 5.12 -10.79
C ARG A 117 11.73 5.03 -9.42
N PRO A 118 10.45 5.41 -9.31
CA PRO A 118 9.75 5.32 -8.03
C PRO A 118 9.67 3.89 -7.49
N VAL A 119 9.66 2.87 -8.38
CA VAL A 119 9.65 1.45 -7.99
C VAL A 119 10.62 0.63 -8.83
N ILE A 120 11.09 -0.49 -8.28
CA ILE A 120 11.81 -1.55 -9.03
C ILE A 120 11.03 -2.85 -8.98
N ALA A 121 11.32 -3.76 -9.89
CA ALA A 121 10.83 -5.13 -9.79
C ALA A 121 11.36 -5.79 -8.52
N ILE A 122 10.50 -6.50 -7.83
CA ILE A 122 10.82 -7.26 -6.62
C ILE A 122 10.18 -8.64 -6.66
N ASP A 123 10.85 -9.60 -6.06
CA ASP A 123 10.31 -10.91 -5.68
C ASP A 123 10.98 -11.28 -4.36
N GLU A 124 10.48 -10.74 -3.28
CA GLU A 124 11.09 -10.86 -1.95
C GLU A 124 10.07 -10.82 -0.82
N ASP A 125 10.51 -11.18 0.34
CA ASP A 125 9.74 -11.07 1.57
C ASP A 125 9.71 -9.61 2.05
N THR A 126 8.53 -9.17 2.50
CA THR A 126 8.33 -7.85 3.11
C THR A 126 7.68 -7.96 4.48
N ASP A 127 8.25 -7.26 5.45
CA ASP A 127 7.72 -7.02 6.78
C ASP A 127 7.35 -5.54 6.97
N LEU A 128 7.13 -4.82 5.87
CA LEU A 128 6.84 -3.39 5.91
C LEU A 128 5.60 -3.09 6.73
N PHE A 129 5.80 -2.45 7.87
CA PHE A 129 4.76 -2.00 8.78
C PHE A 129 4.51 -0.49 8.62
N ILE A 130 3.41 -0.15 7.96
CA ILE A 130 3.04 1.24 7.69
C ILE A 130 2.17 1.76 8.83
N THR A 131 2.69 2.76 9.53
CA THR A 131 2.04 3.44 10.68
C THR A 131 2.00 4.95 10.46
N PRO A 132 1.16 5.70 11.21
CA PRO A 132 1.17 7.16 11.14
C PRO A 132 2.58 7.76 11.26
N GLY A 133 2.92 8.67 10.33
CA GLY A 133 4.26 9.23 10.16
C GLY A 133 5.06 8.59 9.01
N PHE A 134 4.56 7.53 8.39
CA PHE A 134 5.17 6.95 7.19
C PHE A 134 5.05 7.90 5.99
N THR A 135 6.13 8.04 5.22
CA THR A 135 6.16 8.83 3.99
C THR A 135 5.94 7.92 2.80
N PHE A 136 4.78 8.03 2.16
CA PHE A 136 4.46 7.30 0.93
C PHE A 136 5.28 7.85 -0.24
N ARG A 137 5.77 6.94 -1.10
CA ARG A 137 6.69 7.26 -2.20
C ARG A 137 6.15 6.85 -3.55
N ALA A 138 5.42 5.75 -3.60
CA ALA A 138 4.87 5.20 -4.85
C ALA A 138 3.40 5.52 -5.02
N VAL A 139 2.61 5.57 -3.95
CA VAL A 139 1.15 5.62 -3.99
C VAL A 139 0.63 7.04 -3.75
N ASP A 140 -0.18 7.54 -4.70
CA ASP A 140 -0.82 8.86 -4.60
C ASP A 140 -2.30 8.78 -4.20
N VAL A 141 -2.94 7.67 -4.50
CA VAL A 141 -4.37 7.42 -4.23
C VAL A 141 -4.55 5.97 -3.81
N MET A 142 -5.43 5.72 -2.86
CA MET A 142 -5.72 4.37 -2.40
C MET A 142 -7.22 4.08 -2.46
N LEU A 143 -7.59 2.96 -3.10
CA LEU A 143 -8.92 2.36 -3.00
C LEU A 143 -8.82 1.14 -2.09
N THR A 144 -9.61 1.08 -1.02
CA THR A 144 -9.60 -0.05 -0.09
C THR A 144 -10.92 -0.20 0.64
N ASN A 145 -11.14 -1.36 1.30
CA ASN A 145 -12.30 -1.58 2.15
C ASN A 145 -12.22 -0.80 3.48
N PHE A 146 -13.31 -0.80 4.22
CA PHE A 146 -13.30 -0.40 5.63
C PHE A 146 -12.70 -1.52 6.48
N HIS A 147 -11.70 -1.18 7.30
CA HIS A 147 -10.93 -2.12 8.10
C HIS A 147 -11.43 -2.21 9.55
N LEU A 148 -11.12 -3.34 10.21
CA LEU A 148 -11.52 -3.56 11.60
C LEU A 148 -10.70 -2.70 12.57
N PRO A 149 -11.29 -2.34 13.74
CA PRO A 149 -10.55 -1.73 14.84
C PRO A 149 -9.33 -2.58 15.26
N ARG A 150 -8.30 -1.90 15.76
CA ARG A 150 -7.06 -2.55 16.24
C ARG A 150 -6.38 -3.44 15.19
N SER A 151 -6.47 -3.08 13.91
CA SER A 151 -5.78 -3.79 12.83
C SER A 151 -4.61 -2.97 12.29
N THR A 152 -3.59 -3.66 11.78
CA THR A 152 -2.48 -3.06 11.05
C THR A 152 -2.95 -2.29 9.82
N LEU A 153 -4.06 -2.74 9.22
CA LEU A 153 -4.67 -2.11 8.05
C LEU A 153 -5.32 -0.75 8.39
N LEU A 154 -5.95 -0.63 9.58
CA LEU A 154 -6.47 0.66 10.04
C LEU A 154 -5.32 1.66 10.30
N MET A 155 -4.17 1.18 10.77
CA MET A 155 -2.98 2.01 10.93
C MET A 155 -2.45 2.50 9.58
N LEU A 156 -2.41 1.64 8.56
CA LEU A 156 -1.97 1.98 7.22
C LEU A 156 -2.85 3.07 6.58
N VAL A 157 -4.18 2.92 6.60
CA VAL A 157 -5.08 3.96 6.05
C VAL A 157 -5.01 5.25 6.86
N SER A 158 -4.80 5.16 8.19
CA SER A 158 -4.58 6.32 9.05
C SER A 158 -3.25 7.02 8.77
N ALA A 159 -2.21 6.28 8.39
CA ALA A 159 -0.95 6.84 7.93
C ALA A 159 -1.13 7.60 6.61
N PHE A 160 -1.97 7.10 5.71
CA PHE A 160 -2.19 7.68 4.39
C PHE A 160 -3.03 8.96 4.43
N ALA A 161 -4.21 8.92 5.04
CA ALA A 161 -5.17 10.02 4.99
C ALA A 161 -5.23 10.88 6.28
N GLY A 162 -4.50 10.46 7.31
CA GLY A 162 -4.55 11.07 8.64
C GLY A 162 -5.56 10.38 9.56
N ARG A 163 -5.14 10.15 10.81
CA ARG A 163 -5.91 9.37 11.79
C ARG A 163 -7.29 9.95 12.07
N GLU A 164 -7.39 11.26 12.28
CA GLU A 164 -8.65 11.92 12.60
C GLU A 164 -9.66 11.80 11.45
N ARG A 165 -9.23 12.11 10.23
CA ARG A 165 -10.07 11.99 9.03
C ARG A 165 -10.60 10.57 8.83
N ILE A 166 -9.74 9.57 9.03
CA ILE A 166 -10.16 8.15 8.91
C ILE A 166 -11.18 7.81 9.97
N LEU A 167 -10.99 8.21 11.23
CA LEU A 167 -11.95 7.92 12.30
C LEU A 167 -13.29 8.63 12.07
N ASP A 168 -13.28 9.85 11.54
CA ASP A 168 -14.50 10.59 11.20
C ASP A 168 -15.24 9.93 10.05
N ALA A 169 -14.54 9.56 8.97
CA ALA A 169 -15.12 8.83 7.84
C ALA A 169 -15.70 7.48 8.25
N TYR A 170 -15.06 6.78 9.18
CA TYR A 170 -15.56 5.51 9.69
C TYR A 170 -16.80 5.66 10.58
N ARG A 171 -16.90 6.73 11.37
CA ARG A 171 -18.13 7.05 12.12
C ARG A 171 -19.28 7.31 11.16
N GLU A 172 -19.06 8.13 10.15
CA GLU A 172 -20.07 8.41 9.14
C GLU A 172 -20.48 7.15 8.36
N ALA A 173 -19.52 6.29 8.02
CA ALA A 173 -19.80 5.02 7.36
C ALA A 173 -20.69 4.09 8.22
N ILE A 174 -20.42 4.03 9.54
CA ILE A 174 -21.24 3.26 10.48
C ILE A 174 -22.66 3.84 10.56
N GLU A 175 -22.80 5.16 10.69
CA GLU A 175 -24.08 5.85 10.77
C GLU A 175 -24.92 5.65 9.51
N ARG A 176 -24.29 5.58 8.34
CA ARG A 176 -24.92 5.33 7.03
C ARG A 176 -25.13 3.85 6.71
N GLY A 177 -24.71 2.92 7.58
CA GLY A 177 -24.90 1.50 7.39
C GLY A 177 -24.00 0.86 6.32
N TYR A 178 -22.82 1.45 6.06
CA TYR A 178 -21.81 0.84 5.18
C TYR A 178 -21.34 -0.50 5.73
N ARG A 179 -21.05 -1.43 4.82
CA ARG A 179 -20.54 -2.76 5.16
C ARG A 179 -19.03 -2.73 5.30
N PHE A 180 -18.56 -3.25 6.41
CA PHE A 180 -17.15 -3.29 6.75
C PHE A 180 -16.47 -4.58 6.27
N TYR A 181 -15.15 -4.55 6.24
CA TYR A 181 -14.29 -5.67 5.91
C TYR A 181 -14.42 -6.07 4.43
N SER A 182 -14.50 -7.37 4.12
CA SER A 182 -14.56 -7.89 2.74
C SER A 182 -15.97 -7.91 2.13
N LEU A 183 -16.95 -7.21 2.73
CA LEU A 183 -18.36 -7.31 2.37
C LEU A 183 -18.81 -6.35 1.26
N GLY A 184 -17.89 -5.62 0.67
CA GLY A 184 -18.18 -4.93 -0.58
C GLY A 184 -18.04 -3.40 -0.58
N ASP A 185 -18.23 -2.72 0.55
CA ASP A 185 -18.10 -1.27 0.55
C ASP A 185 -16.63 -0.85 0.67
N ALA A 186 -16.27 0.28 0.06
CA ALA A 186 -14.89 0.72 -0.04
C ALA A 186 -14.74 2.24 0.14
N CYS A 187 -13.54 2.67 0.49
CA CYS A 187 -13.12 4.07 0.54
C CYS A 187 -12.14 4.37 -0.60
N LEU A 188 -12.29 5.54 -1.19
CA LEU A 188 -11.27 6.15 -2.05
C LEU A 188 -10.59 7.26 -1.26
N LEU A 189 -9.30 7.10 -0.99
CA LEU A 189 -8.45 8.04 -0.27
C LEU A 189 -7.59 8.83 -1.26
N LEU A 190 -7.69 10.16 -1.21
CA LEU A 190 -7.03 11.11 -2.12
C LEU A 190 -5.94 11.91 -1.42
#